data_3d20c524462a8df446a4996445abc392
#
_entry.id   3d20c524462a8df446a4996445abc392
#
_cell.length_a   1.000
_cell.length_b   1.000
_cell.length_c   1.000
_cell.angle_alpha   90.00
_cell.angle_beta   90.00
_cell.angle_gamma   90.00
#
_symmetry.space_group_name_H-M   'P 1'
#
loop_
_entity.id
_entity.type
_entity.pdbx_description
1 polymer ?
#
loop_
_entity_poly.entity_id
_entity_poly.type
_entity_poly.pdbx_seq_one_letter_code
_entity_poly.pdbx_strand_id
1 'polypeptide(L)'
;MSMTTMTARIAYLGGNQLDRIDKQKLRTLKSVLKNSYNSRLIRVPNGSVWDALITTSSGGLKSQRDRKELSVEFDSGLKPGETFELLEDCTHWMVYLPILTETAYLRAEILRCNHQLEVNGQKYWIYLNGPVETDLRWFLKNNINANELNLSGTIYIKKDENTKEFFKRFTRIKIDGHVWEVQVTDSLTVPGIIELEIQEYYDNTIEELPEIKKATPDEEDAVITGMTTVKQNTSVGYSIGDTYYDPNTEWKVDENDRVKIAGIYKDGRVCEVKIEDGAVGTFLLEYGTQRITVTIDWEESAIQGPTTVYPYDVHKYWMKNQEKVEFSIDDTNKANITDAGDDWCEVEITCGKKGGFTISATGDGVDESLDVQIKSL
;
A
#
# COMPACT_ATOMS: atom_id res chain seq x y z
N MET A 1 -12.21 40.45 -8.42
CA MET A 1 -11.21 39.34 -8.55
C MET A 1 -10.61 39.43 -9.93
N SER A 2 -9.29 39.56 -10.07
CA SER A 2 -8.63 39.72 -11.38
C SER A 2 -8.79 38.44 -12.22
N MET A 3 -8.92 38.60 -13.54
CA MET A 3 -8.99 37.49 -14.52
C MET A 3 -7.77 36.56 -14.39
N THR A 4 -6.61 37.13 -14.11
CA THR A 4 -5.36 36.38 -13.85
C THR A 4 -5.45 35.44 -12.61
N THR A 5 -6.10 35.86 -11.54
CA THR A 5 -6.32 35.04 -10.34
C THR A 5 -7.31 33.91 -10.61
N MET A 6 -8.26 34.13 -11.51
CA MET A 6 -9.24 33.13 -11.94
C MET A 6 -8.60 32.06 -12.84
N THR A 7 -7.76 32.49 -13.79
CA THR A 7 -7.02 31.56 -14.68
C THR A 7 -6.01 30.71 -13.91
N ALA A 8 -5.29 31.30 -12.96
CA ALA A 8 -4.38 30.56 -12.09
C ALA A 8 -5.12 29.53 -11.21
N ARG A 9 -6.30 29.88 -10.70
CA ARG A 9 -7.16 28.91 -9.97
C ARG A 9 -7.67 27.79 -10.87
N ILE A 10 -8.03 28.09 -12.11
CA ILE A 10 -8.48 27.10 -13.09
C ILE A 10 -7.34 26.14 -13.43
N ALA A 11 -6.14 26.66 -13.71
CA ALA A 11 -4.95 25.84 -13.99
C ALA A 11 -4.56 24.96 -12.81
N TYR A 12 -4.62 25.50 -11.59
CA TYR A 12 -4.27 24.75 -10.36
C TYR A 12 -5.29 23.66 -9.99
N LEU A 13 -6.59 23.87 -10.28
CA LEU A 13 -7.67 22.93 -9.94
C LEU A 13 -7.96 21.87 -11.01
N GLY A 14 -7.33 21.97 -12.19
CA GLY A 14 -7.63 21.11 -13.34
C GLY A 14 -8.56 21.77 -14.35
N GLY A 15 -8.42 21.35 -15.61
CA GLY A 15 -9.12 21.96 -16.76
C GLY A 15 -10.61 21.67 -16.82
N ASN A 16 -11.06 20.49 -16.34
CA ASN A 16 -12.45 20.09 -16.37
C ASN A 16 -13.14 20.17 -14.98
N GLN A 17 -14.45 20.12 -14.98
CA GLN A 17 -15.24 20.26 -13.75
C GLN A 17 -15.09 19.04 -12.82
N LEU A 18 -14.93 17.83 -13.37
CA LEU A 18 -14.76 16.60 -12.60
C LEU A 18 -13.44 16.61 -11.85
N ASP A 19 -12.33 16.96 -12.52
CA ASP A 19 -11.00 17.06 -11.87
C ASP A 19 -10.99 18.06 -10.72
N ARG A 20 -11.77 19.14 -10.83
CA ARG A 20 -11.90 20.13 -9.75
C ARG A 20 -12.63 19.56 -8.54
N ILE A 21 -13.71 18.83 -8.79
CA ILE A 21 -14.49 18.17 -7.74
C ILE A 21 -13.62 17.14 -7.02
N ASP A 22 -12.89 16.32 -7.76
CA ASP A 22 -12.03 15.27 -7.19
C ASP A 22 -10.87 15.87 -6.38
N LYS A 23 -10.20 16.89 -6.89
CA LYS A 23 -9.17 17.63 -6.13
C LYS A 23 -9.74 18.29 -4.87
N GLN A 24 -10.96 18.79 -4.92
CA GLN A 24 -11.61 19.38 -3.74
C GLN A 24 -11.96 18.31 -2.72
N LYS A 25 -12.49 17.15 -3.14
CA LYS A 25 -12.78 15.99 -2.28
C LYS A 25 -11.50 15.49 -1.60
N LEU A 26 -10.40 15.33 -2.35
CA LEU A 26 -9.12 14.90 -1.81
C LEU A 26 -8.57 15.88 -0.76
N ARG A 27 -8.66 17.19 -1.01
CA ARG A 27 -8.28 18.21 -0.02
C ARG A 27 -9.12 18.14 1.24
N THR A 28 -10.42 17.92 1.08
CA THR A 28 -11.33 17.75 2.22
C THR A 28 -10.93 16.53 3.01
N LEU A 29 -10.65 15.40 2.36
CA LEU A 29 -10.15 14.19 3.02
C LEU A 29 -8.85 14.49 3.79
N LYS A 30 -7.83 15.08 3.15
CA LYS A 30 -6.56 15.45 3.82
C LYS A 30 -6.75 16.38 5.01
N SER A 31 -7.69 17.32 4.93
CA SER A 31 -8.02 18.18 6.08
C SER A 31 -8.70 17.41 7.21
N VAL A 32 -9.57 16.48 6.87
CA VAL A 32 -10.24 15.61 7.87
C VAL A 32 -9.23 14.68 8.52
N LEU A 33 -8.33 14.05 7.76
CA LEU A 33 -7.28 13.17 8.28
C LEU A 33 -6.41 13.87 9.34
N LYS A 34 -6.06 15.15 9.12
CA LYS A 34 -5.26 15.93 10.09
C LYS A 34 -5.97 16.24 11.40
N ASN A 35 -7.30 16.35 11.39
CA ASN A 35 -8.06 16.91 12.52
C ASN A 35 -9.06 15.92 13.13
N SER A 36 -9.22 14.74 12.55
CA SER A 36 -10.22 13.76 13.00
C SER A 36 -9.66 12.84 14.08
N TYR A 37 -10.44 12.63 15.13
CA TYR A 37 -10.17 11.59 16.13
C TYR A 37 -10.17 10.16 15.52
N ASN A 38 -10.83 9.97 14.39
CA ASN A 38 -10.91 8.68 13.69
C ASN A 38 -9.81 8.49 12.64
N SER A 39 -8.86 9.41 12.55
CA SER A 39 -7.67 9.23 11.72
C SER A 39 -6.74 8.20 12.37
N ARG A 40 -6.26 7.26 11.57
CA ARG A 40 -5.40 6.17 11.99
C ARG A 40 -4.28 5.95 10.98
N LEU A 41 -3.14 5.51 11.47
CA LEU A 41 -2.06 5.07 10.62
C LEU A 41 -2.26 3.61 10.23
N ILE A 42 -2.18 3.34 8.94
CA ILE A 42 -2.26 1.99 8.38
C ILE A 42 -0.97 1.66 7.63
N ARG A 43 -0.54 0.41 7.72
CA ARG A 43 0.55 -0.15 6.90
C ARG A 43 -0.07 -1.00 5.81
N VAL A 44 0.15 -0.63 4.55
CA VAL A 44 -0.36 -1.38 3.40
C VAL A 44 0.62 -2.49 2.97
N PRO A 45 0.23 -3.43 2.10
CA PRO A 45 1.05 -4.61 1.77
C PRO A 45 2.44 -4.30 1.22
N ASN A 46 2.64 -3.15 0.58
CA ASN A 46 3.95 -2.70 0.12
C ASN A 46 4.82 -2.07 1.22
N GLY A 47 4.34 -2.08 2.49
CA GLY A 47 5.00 -1.56 3.68
C GLY A 47 4.91 -0.05 3.88
N SER A 48 4.38 0.71 2.92
CA SER A 48 4.20 2.14 3.10
C SER A 48 3.11 2.42 4.14
N VAL A 49 3.29 3.53 4.86
CA VAL A 49 2.37 3.99 5.91
C VAL A 49 1.51 5.13 5.38
N TRP A 50 0.21 5.06 5.63
CA TRP A 50 -0.76 6.05 5.18
C TRP A 50 -1.68 6.48 6.31
N ASP A 51 -2.06 7.75 6.29
CA ASP A 51 -3.19 8.22 7.09
C ASP A 51 -4.50 7.74 6.48
N ALA A 52 -5.34 7.12 7.28
CA ALA A 52 -6.64 6.63 6.88
C ALA A 52 -7.72 7.05 7.86
N LEU A 53 -8.89 7.38 7.37
CA LEU A 53 -10.06 7.61 8.20
C LEU A 53 -10.79 6.28 8.36
N ILE A 54 -10.93 5.81 9.60
CA ILE A 54 -11.65 4.59 9.93
C ILE A 54 -12.86 4.94 10.79
N THR A 55 -14.05 4.65 10.25
CA THR A 55 -15.31 4.95 10.91
C THR A 55 -16.13 3.69 11.12
N THR A 56 -17.04 3.72 12.07
CA THR A 56 -17.99 2.62 12.25
C THR A 56 -18.95 2.56 11.07
N SER A 57 -19.15 1.35 10.53
CA SER A 57 -20.17 1.13 9.49
C SER A 57 -21.58 1.42 10.04
N SER A 58 -22.45 1.99 9.23
CA SER A 58 -23.83 2.34 9.58
C SER A 58 -24.77 1.14 9.72
N GLY A 59 -24.26 -0.08 9.56
CA GLY A 59 -25.03 -1.34 9.75
C GLY A 59 -25.21 -1.71 11.22
N GLY A 60 -26.32 -2.38 11.55
CA GLY A 60 -26.81 -2.65 12.90
C GLY A 60 -25.82 -3.23 13.92
N LEU A 61 -26.17 -3.10 15.20
CA LEU A 61 -25.35 -3.29 16.41
C LEU A 61 -24.47 -4.55 16.54
N LYS A 62 -24.74 -5.64 15.80
CA LYS A 62 -24.00 -6.89 15.92
C LYS A 62 -22.78 -7.00 14.98
N SER A 63 -22.76 -6.24 13.89
CA SER A 63 -21.66 -6.28 12.90
C SER A 63 -20.57 -5.24 13.16
N GLN A 64 -20.73 -4.37 14.15
CA GLN A 64 -19.91 -3.16 14.31
C GLN A 64 -18.47 -3.40 14.78
N ARG A 65 -18.18 -4.53 15.43
CA ARG A 65 -16.81 -4.80 15.91
C ARG A 65 -15.86 -5.16 14.80
N ASP A 66 -16.32 -5.96 13.85
CA ASP A 66 -15.48 -6.58 12.83
C ASP A 66 -15.68 -5.99 11.43
N ARG A 67 -16.57 -4.97 11.32
CA ARG A 67 -16.83 -4.23 10.08
C ARG A 67 -16.73 -2.73 10.33
N LYS A 68 -15.93 -2.06 9.51
CA LYS A 68 -15.74 -0.61 9.55
C LYS A 68 -15.71 -0.06 8.13
N GLU A 69 -15.72 1.27 8.00
CA GLU A 69 -15.47 1.96 6.73
C GLU A 69 -14.09 2.58 6.76
N LEU A 70 -13.35 2.39 5.68
CA LEU A 70 -12.06 2.97 5.39
C LEU A 70 -12.19 4.08 4.36
N SER A 71 -11.52 5.21 4.56
CA SER A 71 -11.26 6.19 3.51
C SER A 71 -9.76 6.52 3.49
N VAL A 72 -9.12 6.29 2.36
CA VAL A 72 -7.67 6.47 2.14
C VAL A 72 -7.40 6.94 0.72
N GLU A 73 -6.28 7.63 0.50
CA GLU A 73 -5.88 8.06 -0.83
C GLU A 73 -5.68 6.87 -1.78
N PHE A 74 -5.98 7.03 -3.08
CA PHE A 74 -5.77 5.97 -4.07
C PHE A 74 -4.31 5.56 -4.21
N ASP A 75 -3.39 6.48 -3.98
CA ASP A 75 -1.94 6.25 -4.07
C ASP A 75 -1.44 5.23 -3.02
N SER A 76 -2.26 4.92 -2.01
CA SER A 76 -2.01 3.81 -1.09
C SER A 76 -1.93 2.44 -1.79
N GLY A 77 -2.49 2.32 -3.00
CA GLY A 77 -2.49 1.10 -3.80
C GLY A 77 -3.42 0.00 -3.30
N LEU A 78 -4.18 0.22 -2.22
CA LEU A 78 -5.11 -0.76 -1.67
C LEU A 78 -6.21 -1.11 -2.66
N LYS A 79 -6.51 -2.40 -2.78
CA LYS A 79 -7.55 -2.97 -3.63
C LYS A 79 -8.43 -3.93 -2.83
N PRO A 80 -9.64 -4.24 -3.32
CA PRO A 80 -10.46 -5.28 -2.70
C PRO A 80 -9.71 -6.61 -2.55
N GLY A 81 -9.84 -7.23 -1.41
CA GLY A 81 -9.15 -8.46 -1.03
C GLY A 81 -7.76 -8.26 -0.44
N GLU A 82 -7.17 -7.09 -0.54
CA GLU A 82 -5.90 -6.81 0.11
C GLU A 82 -6.09 -6.54 1.59
N THR A 83 -5.09 -6.95 2.37
CA THR A 83 -5.07 -6.77 3.81
C THR A 83 -4.05 -5.70 4.18
N PHE A 84 -4.36 -4.90 5.19
CA PHE A 84 -3.48 -3.90 5.75
C PHE A 84 -3.46 -4.04 7.28
N GLU A 85 -2.42 -3.55 7.90
CA GLU A 85 -2.27 -3.52 9.35
C GLU A 85 -2.68 -2.14 9.89
N LEU A 86 -3.50 -2.13 10.93
CA LEU A 86 -3.78 -0.95 11.72
C LEU A 86 -2.69 -0.82 12.79
N LEU A 87 -1.85 0.22 12.69
CA LEU A 87 -0.66 0.35 13.53
C LEU A 87 -0.96 0.60 15.01
N GLU A 88 -2.15 1.05 15.37
CA GLU A 88 -2.51 1.32 16.77
C GLU A 88 -2.66 0.06 17.63
N ASP A 89 -3.18 -1.01 17.07
CA ASP A 89 -3.49 -2.24 17.81
C ASP A 89 -2.95 -3.50 17.12
N CYS A 90 -2.09 -3.32 16.10
CA CYS A 90 -1.50 -4.38 15.28
C CYS A 90 -2.54 -5.36 14.72
N THR A 91 -3.76 -4.87 14.47
CA THR A 91 -4.83 -5.68 13.88
C THR A 91 -4.79 -5.60 12.37
N HIS A 92 -5.08 -6.72 11.73
CA HIS A 92 -5.14 -6.81 10.28
C HIS A 92 -6.58 -6.69 9.80
N TRP A 93 -6.76 -5.92 8.73
CA TRP A 93 -8.05 -5.63 8.12
C TRP A 93 -8.00 -5.90 6.63
N MET A 94 -9.06 -6.49 6.09
CA MET A 94 -9.22 -6.76 4.67
C MET A 94 -10.14 -5.72 4.03
N VAL A 95 -9.75 -5.18 2.89
CA VAL A 95 -10.63 -4.34 2.06
C VAL A 95 -11.69 -5.23 1.43
N TYR A 96 -12.95 -5.08 1.87
CA TYR A 96 -14.04 -5.95 1.46
C TYR A 96 -14.80 -5.40 0.26
N LEU A 97 -15.59 -4.36 0.47
CA LEU A 97 -16.48 -3.83 -0.56
C LEU A 97 -16.19 -2.36 -0.83
N PRO A 98 -15.70 -2.00 -2.04
CA PRO A 98 -15.48 -0.61 -2.39
C PRO A 98 -16.82 0.12 -2.58
N ILE A 99 -16.89 1.35 -2.09
CA ILE A 99 -18.02 2.25 -2.31
C ILE A 99 -17.74 3.01 -3.61
N LEU A 100 -18.35 2.58 -4.69
CA LEU A 100 -18.05 3.03 -6.08
C LEU A 100 -18.47 4.48 -6.39
N THR A 101 -19.11 5.18 -5.46
CA THR A 101 -19.54 6.58 -5.66
C THR A 101 -18.40 7.60 -5.48
N GLU A 102 -17.26 7.18 -4.92
CA GLU A 102 -16.12 8.04 -4.72
C GLU A 102 -15.11 7.85 -5.85
N THR A 103 -14.64 8.97 -6.40
CA THR A 103 -13.69 9.01 -7.53
C THR A 103 -12.34 9.61 -7.15
N ALA A 104 -12.27 10.32 -6.02
CA ALA A 104 -11.09 11.05 -5.58
C ALA A 104 -10.21 10.27 -4.59
N TYR A 105 -10.77 9.28 -3.91
CA TYR A 105 -10.08 8.43 -2.93
C TYR A 105 -10.80 7.10 -2.77
N LEU A 106 -10.10 6.10 -2.27
CA LEU A 106 -10.71 4.80 -1.95
C LEU A 106 -11.59 4.96 -0.70
N ARG A 107 -12.86 4.63 -0.84
CA ARG A 107 -13.76 4.40 0.27
C ARG A 107 -14.29 2.97 0.19
N ALA A 108 -14.14 2.22 1.26
CA ALA A 108 -14.49 0.80 1.26
C ALA A 108 -14.97 0.34 2.63
N GLU A 109 -15.83 -0.66 2.64
CA GLU A 109 -16.07 -1.48 3.82
C GLU A 109 -14.87 -2.39 4.06
N ILE A 110 -14.44 -2.54 5.31
CA ILE A 110 -13.32 -3.37 5.73
C ILE A 110 -13.76 -4.39 6.78
N LEU A 111 -13.15 -5.58 6.72
CA LEU A 111 -13.37 -6.68 7.65
C LEU A 111 -12.13 -6.91 8.51
N ARG A 112 -12.32 -7.10 9.82
CA ARG A 112 -11.22 -7.42 10.73
C ARG A 112 -10.81 -8.88 10.56
N CYS A 113 -9.60 -9.12 10.11
CA CYS A 113 -9.05 -10.47 10.02
C CYS A 113 -8.81 -11.02 11.42
N ASN A 114 -9.40 -12.18 11.71
CA ASN A 114 -9.34 -12.82 13.01
C ASN A 114 -8.57 -14.16 12.99
N HIS A 115 -8.20 -14.64 11.81
CA HIS A 115 -7.46 -15.89 11.61
C HIS A 115 -6.41 -15.74 10.51
N GLN A 116 -5.49 -16.70 10.48
CA GLN A 116 -4.44 -16.84 9.47
C GLN A 116 -4.46 -18.25 8.87
N LEU A 117 -4.09 -18.36 7.62
CA LEU A 117 -3.89 -19.61 6.90
C LEU A 117 -2.60 -19.53 6.10
N GLU A 118 -1.82 -20.59 6.13
CA GLU A 118 -0.68 -20.76 5.25
C GLU A 118 -1.04 -21.69 4.08
N VAL A 119 -0.85 -21.18 2.86
CA VAL A 119 -1.06 -21.93 1.62
C VAL A 119 0.22 -21.85 0.79
N ASN A 120 0.83 -22.97 0.49
CA ASN A 120 2.07 -23.05 -0.30
C ASN A 120 3.21 -22.16 0.21
N GLY A 121 3.36 -22.04 1.54
CA GLY A 121 4.37 -21.18 2.18
C GLY A 121 4.04 -19.69 2.21
N GLN A 122 2.86 -19.29 1.72
CA GLN A 122 2.38 -17.92 1.78
C GLN A 122 1.32 -17.78 2.87
N LYS A 123 1.49 -16.81 3.78
CA LYS A 123 0.53 -16.50 4.85
C LYS A 123 -0.58 -15.59 4.31
N TYR A 124 -1.82 -15.94 4.64
CA TYR A 124 -3.03 -15.19 4.31
C TYR A 124 -3.77 -14.81 5.58
N TRP A 125 -4.11 -13.55 5.71
CA TRP A 125 -5.04 -13.07 6.71
C TRP A 125 -6.46 -13.30 6.24
N ILE A 126 -7.31 -13.87 7.10
CA ILE A 126 -8.67 -14.21 6.77
C ILE A 126 -9.65 -13.64 7.81
N TYR A 127 -10.85 -13.36 7.35
CA TYR A 127 -11.98 -13.09 8.22
C TYR A 127 -12.85 -14.36 8.25
N LEU A 128 -12.90 -14.98 9.42
CA LEU A 128 -13.81 -16.10 9.71
C LEU A 128 -15.01 -15.57 10.47
N ASN A 129 -16.17 -15.67 9.85
CA ASN A 129 -17.46 -15.47 10.50
C ASN A 129 -17.96 -16.84 10.93
N GLY A 130 -17.68 -17.19 12.17
CA GLY A 130 -18.01 -18.50 12.74
C GLY A 130 -19.48 -18.67 13.02
N PRO A 131 -19.88 -19.82 13.57
CA PRO A 131 -21.27 -20.10 13.91
C PRO A 131 -21.80 -19.02 14.84
N VAL A 132 -22.84 -18.35 14.38
CA VAL A 132 -23.38 -17.21 15.10
C VAL A 132 -23.97 -17.70 16.41
N GLU A 133 -23.63 -17.06 17.53
CA GLU A 133 -24.17 -17.35 18.86
C GLU A 133 -25.71 -17.46 18.88
N THR A 134 -26.35 -16.80 17.91
CA THR A 134 -27.81 -16.86 17.68
C THR A 134 -28.27 -18.24 17.23
N ASP A 135 -27.49 -18.93 16.40
CA ASP A 135 -27.85 -20.25 15.89
C ASP A 135 -27.70 -21.29 17.00
N LEU A 136 -26.59 -21.23 17.75
CA LEU A 136 -26.39 -22.05 18.93
C LEU A 136 -27.54 -21.86 19.97
N ARG A 137 -27.94 -20.63 20.24
CA ARG A 137 -29.07 -20.34 21.15
C ARG A 137 -30.40 -20.84 20.61
N TRP A 138 -30.62 -20.76 19.29
CA TRP A 138 -31.82 -21.26 18.65
C TRP A 138 -31.90 -22.79 18.75
N PHE A 139 -30.82 -23.49 18.50
CA PHE A 139 -30.71 -24.94 18.62
C PHE A 139 -30.93 -25.41 20.06
N LEU A 140 -30.28 -24.79 21.02
CA LEU A 140 -30.46 -25.09 22.45
C LEU A 140 -31.88 -24.85 22.90
N LYS A 141 -32.54 -23.81 22.41
CA LYS A 141 -33.93 -23.48 22.77
C LYS A 141 -34.93 -24.48 22.20
N ASN A 142 -34.65 -25.13 21.10
CA ASN A 142 -35.53 -26.10 20.44
C ASN A 142 -35.22 -27.56 20.78
N ASN A 143 -34.37 -27.83 21.78
CA ASN A 143 -34.01 -29.18 22.24
C ASN A 143 -33.49 -30.10 21.11
N ILE A 144 -32.83 -29.54 20.09
CA ILE A 144 -32.18 -30.31 19.03
C ILE A 144 -30.95 -30.98 19.65
N ASN A 145 -30.80 -32.28 19.43
CA ASN A 145 -29.64 -33.03 19.96
C ASN A 145 -28.34 -32.42 19.43
N ALA A 146 -27.38 -32.18 20.33
CA ALA A 146 -26.09 -31.59 19.98
C ALA A 146 -25.33 -32.39 18.89
N ASN A 147 -25.63 -33.67 18.73
CA ASN A 147 -25.06 -34.55 17.72
C ASN A 147 -25.60 -34.30 16.31
N GLU A 148 -26.62 -33.49 16.12
CA GLU A 148 -27.22 -33.12 14.83
C GLU A 148 -26.87 -31.67 14.42
N LEU A 149 -26.09 -30.98 15.24
CA LEU A 149 -25.63 -29.63 15.00
C LEU A 149 -24.49 -29.61 13.98
N ASN A 150 -24.84 -29.45 12.73
CA ASN A 150 -23.86 -29.11 11.69
C ASN A 150 -23.53 -27.61 11.79
N LEU A 151 -22.44 -27.29 12.43
CA LEU A 151 -21.98 -25.92 12.49
C LEU A 151 -21.56 -25.46 11.09
N SER A 152 -21.98 -24.27 10.71
CA SER A 152 -21.59 -23.61 9.46
C SER A 152 -20.91 -22.29 9.72
N GLY A 153 -20.04 -21.87 8.82
CA GLY A 153 -19.36 -20.60 8.91
C GLY A 153 -19.02 -20.06 7.51
N THR A 154 -18.59 -18.83 7.46
CA THR A 154 -18.16 -18.18 6.21
C THR A 154 -16.74 -17.67 6.38
N ILE A 155 -15.88 -17.94 5.40
CA ILE A 155 -14.50 -17.44 5.33
C ILE A 155 -14.39 -16.46 4.19
N TYR A 156 -13.75 -15.31 4.45
CA TYR A 156 -13.36 -14.34 3.44
C TYR A 156 -11.84 -14.31 3.35
N ILE A 157 -11.32 -14.53 2.16
CA ILE A 157 -9.88 -14.58 1.89
C ILE A 157 -9.52 -13.85 0.60
N LYS A 158 -8.32 -13.29 0.51
CA LYS A 158 -7.79 -12.69 -0.72
C LYS A 158 -7.82 -13.69 -1.86
N LYS A 159 -8.32 -13.24 -3.02
CA LYS A 159 -8.35 -14.00 -4.26
C LYS A 159 -7.06 -13.83 -5.03
N ASP A 160 -6.29 -14.88 -5.14
CA ASP A 160 -5.16 -15.02 -6.05
C ASP A 160 -5.11 -16.43 -6.67
N GLU A 161 -4.09 -16.77 -7.42
CA GLU A 161 -4.00 -18.08 -8.07
C GLU A 161 -3.83 -19.21 -7.04
N ASN A 162 -3.05 -18.97 -5.95
CA ASN A 162 -2.85 -19.96 -4.89
C ASN A 162 -4.14 -20.29 -4.16
N THR A 163 -4.88 -19.24 -3.74
CA THR A 163 -6.15 -19.44 -3.02
C THR A 163 -7.24 -20.03 -3.88
N LYS A 164 -7.30 -19.70 -5.17
CA LYS A 164 -8.24 -20.33 -6.12
C LYS A 164 -7.95 -21.82 -6.34
N GLU A 165 -6.68 -22.17 -6.45
CA GLU A 165 -6.27 -23.56 -6.64
C GLU A 165 -6.52 -24.39 -5.39
N PHE A 166 -6.24 -23.82 -4.23
CA PHE A 166 -6.38 -24.47 -2.94
C PHE A 166 -7.85 -24.66 -2.55
N PHE A 167 -8.68 -23.64 -2.60
CA PHE A 167 -10.07 -23.69 -2.17
C PHE A 167 -11.02 -24.13 -3.27
N LYS A 168 -11.13 -25.43 -3.43
CA LYS A 168 -12.15 -26.09 -4.26
C LYS A 168 -13.27 -26.61 -3.37
N ARG A 169 -14.43 -26.86 -3.98
CA ARG A 169 -15.53 -27.53 -3.28
C ARG A 169 -15.07 -28.87 -2.70
N PHE A 170 -15.44 -29.16 -1.46
CA PHE A 170 -15.03 -30.31 -0.65
C PHE A 170 -13.57 -30.29 -0.20
N THR A 171 -12.87 -29.18 -0.33
CA THR A 171 -11.57 -29.00 0.35
C THR A 171 -11.80 -29.03 1.84
N ARG A 172 -10.96 -29.78 2.57
CA ARG A 172 -11.01 -29.89 4.03
C ARG A 172 -9.90 -29.08 4.64
N ILE A 173 -10.22 -28.40 5.72
CA ILE A 173 -9.34 -27.54 6.50
C ILE A 173 -9.57 -27.79 7.98
N LYS A 174 -8.57 -27.51 8.80
CA LYS A 174 -8.67 -27.61 10.25
C LYS A 174 -8.78 -26.22 10.86
N ILE A 175 -9.73 -26.03 11.77
CA ILE A 175 -9.92 -24.76 12.50
C ILE A 175 -10.12 -25.12 13.97
N ASP A 176 -9.27 -24.59 14.85
CA ASP A 176 -9.33 -24.86 16.32
C ASP A 176 -9.46 -26.34 16.67
N GLY A 177 -8.78 -27.23 15.93
CA GLY A 177 -8.80 -28.66 16.13
C GLY A 177 -9.97 -29.41 15.48
N HIS A 178 -10.95 -28.71 14.92
CA HIS A 178 -12.10 -29.29 14.21
C HIS A 178 -11.88 -29.32 12.71
N VAL A 179 -12.37 -30.35 12.05
CA VAL A 179 -12.30 -30.45 10.58
C VAL A 179 -13.54 -29.77 9.98
N TRP A 180 -13.30 -28.93 9.00
CA TRP A 180 -14.30 -28.21 8.21
C TRP A 180 -14.18 -28.53 6.75
N GLU A 181 -15.30 -28.63 6.05
CA GLU A 181 -15.35 -28.90 4.60
C GLU A 181 -15.98 -27.70 3.88
N VAL A 182 -15.34 -27.27 2.79
CA VAL A 182 -15.84 -26.19 1.92
C VAL A 182 -17.04 -26.71 1.12
N GLN A 183 -18.22 -26.16 1.34
CA GLN A 183 -19.46 -26.49 0.65
C GLN A 183 -19.65 -25.64 -0.60
N VAL A 184 -19.39 -24.33 -0.50
CA VAL A 184 -19.54 -23.37 -1.58
C VAL A 184 -18.31 -22.50 -1.67
N THR A 185 -17.88 -22.19 -2.90
CA THR A 185 -16.81 -21.25 -3.19
C THR A 185 -17.35 -20.18 -4.14
N ASP A 186 -17.51 -18.96 -3.65
CA ASP A 186 -17.87 -17.80 -4.46
C ASP A 186 -16.64 -16.89 -4.66
N SER A 187 -16.24 -16.76 -5.91
CA SER A 187 -15.13 -15.89 -6.32
C SER A 187 -15.58 -14.82 -7.33
N LEU A 188 -16.87 -14.65 -7.51
CA LEU A 188 -17.46 -13.79 -8.54
C LEU A 188 -18.15 -12.56 -7.95
N THR A 189 -18.82 -12.71 -6.80
CA THR A 189 -19.65 -11.67 -6.22
C THR A 189 -18.83 -10.47 -5.75
N VAL A 190 -17.69 -10.70 -5.07
CA VAL A 190 -16.82 -9.62 -4.59
C VAL A 190 -15.47 -9.68 -5.31
N PRO A 191 -15.11 -8.64 -6.09
CA PRO A 191 -13.81 -8.59 -6.75
C PRO A 191 -12.66 -8.69 -5.73
N GLY A 192 -11.65 -9.52 -6.03
CA GLY A 192 -10.46 -9.66 -5.18
C GLY A 192 -10.63 -10.53 -3.94
N ILE A 193 -11.81 -11.10 -3.69
CA ILE A 193 -12.11 -11.95 -2.54
C ILE A 193 -12.69 -13.28 -3.00
N ILE A 194 -12.39 -14.32 -2.24
CA ILE A 194 -13.11 -15.59 -2.28
C ILE A 194 -13.92 -15.69 -0.98
N GLU A 195 -15.21 -15.88 -1.12
CA GLU A 195 -16.12 -16.21 -0.04
C GLU A 195 -16.37 -17.74 -0.04
N LEU A 196 -16.11 -18.36 1.11
CA LEU A 196 -16.24 -19.79 1.29
C LEU A 196 -17.32 -20.05 2.35
N GLU A 197 -18.33 -20.83 2.00
CA GLU A 197 -19.21 -21.43 2.98
C GLU A 197 -18.61 -22.76 3.43
N ILE A 198 -18.38 -22.90 4.74
CA ILE A 198 -17.80 -24.09 5.36
C ILE A 198 -18.78 -24.72 6.32
N GLN A 199 -18.70 -26.05 6.43
CA GLN A 199 -19.49 -26.84 7.36
C GLN A 199 -18.58 -27.77 8.14
N GLU A 200 -18.85 -27.96 9.44
CA GLU A 200 -18.09 -28.90 10.28
C GLU A 200 -18.23 -30.32 9.76
N TYR A 201 -17.10 -31.03 9.70
CA TYR A 201 -17.01 -32.39 9.18
C TYR A 201 -16.54 -33.35 10.30
N TYR A 202 -17.30 -34.34 10.64
CA TYR A 202 -17.10 -35.17 11.82
C TYR A 202 -16.09 -36.33 11.67
N ASP A 203 -15.38 -36.43 10.56
CA ASP A 203 -14.35 -37.46 10.37
C ASP A 203 -12.98 -36.99 10.89
N ASN A 204 -12.61 -37.40 12.08
CA ASN A 204 -11.36 -37.03 12.74
C ASN A 204 -10.16 -37.90 12.31
N THR A 205 -10.26 -38.71 11.25
CA THR A 205 -9.21 -39.66 10.84
C THR A 205 -8.12 -39.01 9.96
N ILE A 206 -8.24 -37.73 9.64
CA ILE A 206 -7.29 -37.03 8.75
C ILE A 206 -6.27 -36.25 9.61
N GLU A 207 -5.06 -36.75 9.72
CA GLU A 207 -3.99 -36.21 10.58
C GLU A 207 -3.27 -34.99 9.98
N GLU A 208 -3.24 -34.83 8.65
CA GLU A 208 -2.48 -33.76 7.97
C GLU A 208 -3.38 -32.88 7.11
N LEU A 209 -4.12 -31.99 7.74
CA LEU A 209 -4.88 -30.95 7.03
C LEU A 209 -4.26 -29.56 7.27
N PRO A 210 -4.34 -28.66 6.29
CA PRO A 210 -3.98 -27.27 6.49
C PRO A 210 -4.81 -26.67 7.63
N GLU A 211 -4.14 -26.04 8.57
CA GLU A 211 -4.77 -25.49 9.77
C GLU A 211 -4.92 -23.97 9.66
N ILE A 212 -6.15 -23.50 9.84
CA ILE A 212 -6.45 -22.09 10.02
C ILE A 212 -6.25 -21.80 11.51
N LYS A 213 -5.25 -20.98 11.81
CA LYS A 213 -4.91 -20.57 13.17
C LYS A 213 -5.57 -19.26 13.50
N LYS A 214 -5.96 -19.11 14.75
CA LYS A 214 -6.42 -17.81 15.25
C LYS A 214 -5.29 -16.80 15.04
N ALA A 215 -5.65 -15.61 14.53
CA ALA A 215 -4.71 -14.52 14.39
C ALA A 215 -4.25 -14.11 15.80
N THR A 216 -3.13 -14.63 16.21
CA THR A 216 -2.38 -14.01 17.30
C THR A 216 -1.63 -12.82 16.70
N PRO A 217 -1.50 -11.70 17.40
CA PRO A 217 -0.47 -10.72 17.04
C PRO A 217 0.83 -11.49 16.89
N ASP A 218 1.51 -11.33 15.76
CA ASP A 218 2.69 -12.16 15.45
C ASP A 218 3.65 -12.16 16.66
N GLU A 219 3.70 -13.28 17.36
CA GLU A 219 4.71 -13.58 18.37
C GLU A 219 6.03 -14.03 17.70
N GLU A 220 6.14 -13.88 16.39
CA GLU A 220 7.40 -14.13 15.71
C GLU A 220 8.40 -13.05 16.09
N ASP A 221 9.48 -13.50 16.65
CA ASP A 221 10.76 -12.91 17.06
C ASP A 221 11.42 -11.88 16.11
N ALA A 222 10.68 -11.25 15.23
CA ALA A 222 11.15 -10.13 14.47
C ALA A 222 11.21 -8.91 15.39
N VAL A 223 12.35 -8.74 15.95
CA VAL A 223 12.68 -7.71 16.91
C VAL A 223 12.29 -6.33 16.40
N ILE A 224 12.63 -5.99 15.16
CA ILE A 224 12.11 -4.84 14.41
C ILE A 224 11.39 -5.36 13.17
N THR A 225 10.10 -5.09 13.07
CA THR A 225 9.27 -5.47 11.92
C THR A 225 9.08 -4.29 10.99
N GLY A 226 9.34 -4.48 9.70
CA GLY A 226 9.21 -3.45 8.67
C GLY A 226 9.79 -3.93 7.34
N MET A 227 9.72 -3.10 6.31
CA MET A 227 10.32 -3.42 5.01
C MET A 227 11.83 -3.35 5.05
N THR A 228 12.48 -4.36 4.48
CA THR A 228 13.94 -4.39 4.28
C THR A 228 14.39 -3.75 2.96
N THR A 229 13.44 -3.45 2.06
CA THR A 229 13.68 -2.73 0.82
C THR A 229 12.61 -1.65 0.66
N VAL A 230 13.02 -0.41 0.46
CA VAL A 230 12.15 0.77 0.42
C VAL A 230 12.49 1.63 -0.78
N LYS A 231 11.52 2.41 -1.29
CA LYS A 231 11.74 3.35 -2.39
C LYS A 231 12.02 4.76 -1.88
N GLN A 232 12.66 5.56 -2.71
CA GLN A 232 12.79 7.00 -2.50
C GLN A 232 11.41 7.68 -2.44
N ASN A 233 11.35 8.85 -1.82
CA ASN A 233 10.12 9.66 -1.64
C ASN A 233 8.98 8.89 -0.95
N THR A 234 9.30 7.94 -0.08
CA THR A 234 8.31 7.18 0.69
C THR A 234 8.49 7.38 2.19
N SER A 235 7.40 7.18 2.93
CA SER A 235 7.42 7.00 4.39
C SER A 235 7.11 5.54 4.69
N VAL A 236 7.91 4.92 5.54
CA VAL A 236 7.78 3.49 5.92
C VAL A 236 7.75 3.35 7.42
N GLY A 237 6.79 2.56 7.92
CA GLY A 237 6.63 2.29 9.35
C GLY A 237 7.37 1.04 9.77
N TYR A 238 8.07 1.15 10.89
CA TYR A 238 8.73 0.06 11.59
C TYR A 238 8.14 -0.09 12.99
N SER A 239 8.00 -1.32 13.47
CA SER A 239 7.48 -1.58 14.82
C SER A 239 8.40 -2.52 15.57
N ILE A 240 8.44 -2.35 16.91
CA ILE A 240 9.12 -3.26 17.84
C ILE A 240 8.08 -4.15 18.52
N GLY A 241 8.38 -5.45 18.63
CA GLY A 241 7.53 -6.41 19.35
C GLY A 241 7.46 -6.10 20.84
N ASP A 242 6.33 -6.44 21.46
CA ASP A 242 6.05 -6.15 22.88
C ASP A 242 7.12 -6.70 23.84
N THR A 243 7.71 -7.83 23.51
CA THR A 243 8.77 -8.49 24.32
C THR A 243 10.06 -7.65 24.38
N TYR A 244 10.32 -6.83 23.38
CA TYR A 244 11.55 -6.03 23.26
C TYR A 244 11.32 -4.54 23.47
N TYR A 245 10.07 -4.15 23.71
CA TYR A 245 9.74 -2.77 23.97
C TYR A 245 10.20 -2.28 25.34
N ASP A 246 10.96 -1.19 25.36
CA ASP A 246 11.36 -0.47 26.55
C ASP A 246 11.04 1.02 26.37
N PRO A 247 10.16 1.61 27.21
CA PRO A 247 9.75 3.01 27.07
C PRO A 247 10.90 4.03 27.23
N ASN A 248 12.05 3.59 27.73
CA ASN A 248 13.25 4.46 27.85
C ASN A 248 14.21 4.33 26.67
N THR A 249 13.88 3.52 25.69
CA THR A 249 14.70 3.28 24.50
C THR A 249 14.18 4.09 23.33
N GLU A 250 15.10 4.74 22.62
CA GLU A 250 14.79 5.60 21.46
C GLU A 250 15.15 4.89 20.16
N TRP A 251 14.36 5.19 19.12
CA TRP A 251 14.67 4.84 17.74
C TRP A 251 15.81 5.71 17.21
N LYS A 252 16.72 5.11 16.46
CA LYS A 252 17.84 5.79 15.80
C LYS A 252 17.97 5.30 14.38
N VAL A 253 18.32 6.22 13.49
CA VAL A 253 18.73 5.95 12.12
C VAL A 253 20.21 6.34 12.03
N ASP A 254 21.02 5.56 11.35
CA ASP A 254 22.41 5.94 11.07
C ASP A 254 22.46 7.27 10.29
N GLU A 255 23.59 7.94 10.34
CA GLU A 255 23.78 9.28 9.76
C GLU A 255 23.67 9.24 8.21
N ASN A 256 22.45 9.17 7.74
CA ASN A 256 22.13 9.41 6.34
C ASN A 256 21.29 10.69 6.25
N ASP A 257 21.84 11.75 5.69
CA ASP A 257 21.20 13.07 5.64
C ASP A 257 19.82 13.06 4.96
N ARG A 258 19.53 12.03 4.18
CA ARG A 258 18.29 11.89 3.39
C ARG A 258 17.30 10.85 3.95
N VAL A 259 17.63 10.24 5.09
CA VAL A 259 16.75 9.31 5.80
C VAL A 259 16.52 9.83 7.21
N LYS A 260 15.28 10.11 7.56
CA LYS A 260 14.93 10.75 8.83
C LYS A 260 13.77 10.08 9.50
N ILE A 261 13.78 10.03 10.82
CA ILE A 261 12.60 9.66 11.60
C ILE A 261 11.58 10.79 11.46
N ALA A 262 10.46 10.50 10.81
CA ALA A 262 9.37 11.45 10.58
C ALA A 262 8.41 11.52 11.77
N GLY A 263 8.24 10.40 12.49
CA GLY A 263 7.36 10.33 13.64
C GLY A 263 7.59 9.09 14.49
N ILE A 264 7.21 9.18 15.75
CA ILE A 264 7.21 8.07 16.71
C ILE A 264 5.81 7.99 17.31
N TYR A 265 5.23 6.80 17.29
CA TYR A 265 3.84 6.56 17.67
C TYR A 265 3.75 5.42 18.68
N LYS A 266 2.58 5.26 19.29
CA LYS A 266 2.30 4.19 20.27
C LYS A 266 3.31 4.15 21.42
N ASP A 267 3.49 5.27 22.08
CA ASP A 267 4.41 5.38 23.22
C ASP A 267 5.84 4.93 22.89
N GLY A 268 6.27 5.03 21.63
CA GLY A 268 7.61 4.65 21.19
C GLY A 268 7.71 3.31 20.44
N ARG A 269 6.62 2.56 20.29
CA ARG A 269 6.63 1.22 19.64
C ARG A 269 6.68 1.24 18.12
N VAL A 270 6.25 2.33 17.52
CA VAL A 270 6.21 2.48 16.06
C VAL A 270 7.02 3.70 15.66
N CYS A 271 7.92 3.51 14.70
CA CYS A 271 8.75 4.55 14.11
C CYS A 271 8.39 4.70 12.64
N GLU A 272 8.06 5.88 12.20
CA GLU A 272 7.93 6.22 10.78
C GLU A 272 9.24 6.82 10.29
N VAL A 273 9.83 6.22 9.27
CA VAL A 273 11.06 6.68 8.62
C VAL A 273 10.70 7.25 7.26
N LYS A 274 11.05 8.50 7.02
CA LYS A 274 10.91 9.16 5.74
C LYS A 274 12.21 9.05 4.95
N ILE A 275 12.10 8.56 3.73
CA ILE A 275 13.17 8.46 2.75
C ILE A 275 12.99 9.63 1.78
N GLU A 276 13.91 10.57 1.78
CA GLU A 276 13.87 11.72 0.91
C GLU A 276 14.33 11.38 -0.51
N ASP A 277 14.10 12.29 -1.44
CA ASP A 277 14.55 12.16 -2.81
C ASP A 277 16.09 12.12 -2.88
N GLY A 278 16.64 11.32 -3.80
CA GLY A 278 18.08 11.14 -3.92
C GLY A 278 18.75 10.28 -2.83
N ALA A 279 17.99 9.68 -1.90
CA ALA A 279 18.53 8.72 -0.94
C ALA A 279 18.95 7.43 -1.66
N VAL A 280 20.17 6.95 -1.44
CA VAL A 280 20.73 5.74 -2.08
C VAL A 280 21.42 4.85 -1.06
N GLY A 281 21.61 3.59 -1.40
CA GLY A 281 22.36 2.63 -0.59
C GLY A 281 21.50 1.96 0.48
N THR A 282 22.05 1.85 1.67
CA THR A 282 21.40 1.22 2.82
C THR A 282 21.42 2.15 4.01
N PHE A 283 20.48 2.00 4.91
CA PHE A 283 20.53 2.61 6.23
C PHE A 283 20.26 1.57 7.32
N LEU A 284 20.73 1.85 8.51
CA LEU A 284 20.54 1.03 9.68
C LEU A 284 19.51 1.70 10.60
N LEU A 285 18.44 1.00 10.91
CA LEU A 285 17.46 1.42 11.91
C LEU A 285 17.69 0.63 13.19
N GLU A 286 17.82 1.32 14.30
CA GLU A 286 18.14 0.75 15.60
C GLU A 286 17.06 1.07 16.64
N TYR A 287 16.78 0.12 17.52
CA TYR A 287 16.01 0.29 18.74
C TYR A 287 16.71 -0.46 19.88
N GLY A 288 17.43 0.25 20.74
CA GLY A 288 18.29 -0.34 21.76
C GLY A 288 19.41 -1.21 21.16
N THR A 289 19.38 -2.51 21.45
CA THR A 289 20.32 -3.48 20.88
C THR A 289 19.86 -4.10 19.57
N GLN A 290 18.63 -3.81 19.17
CA GLN A 290 17.98 -4.39 18.01
C GLN A 290 18.25 -3.56 16.76
N ARG A 291 18.46 -4.23 15.63
CA ARG A 291 18.90 -3.58 14.39
C ARG A 291 18.25 -4.21 13.17
N ILE A 292 17.87 -3.39 12.21
CA ILE A 292 17.46 -3.83 10.88
C ILE A 292 18.19 -3.01 9.82
N THR A 293 18.78 -3.69 8.85
CA THR A 293 19.37 -3.03 7.67
C THR A 293 18.32 -2.92 6.58
N VAL A 294 18.12 -1.72 6.08
CA VAL A 294 17.14 -1.42 5.04
C VAL A 294 17.85 -0.96 3.79
N THR A 295 17.53 -1.57 2.65
CA THR A 295 18.07 -1.20 1.34
C THR A 295 17.13 -0.22 0.67
N ILE A 296 17.66 0.87 0.14
CA ILE A 296 16.91 1.83 -0.66
C ILE A 296 16.97 1.35 -2.11
N ASP A 297 15.80 0.97 -2.63
CA ASP A 297 15.61 0.63 -4.04
C ASP A 297 15.50 1.95 -4.82
N TRP A 298 16.55 2.31 -5.51
CA TRP A 298 16.61 3.49 -6.35
C TRP A 298 16.45 3.09 -7.80
N GLU A 299 15.53 3.71 -8.48
CA GLU A 299 15.49 3.61 -9.94
C GLU A 299 16.76 4.27 -10.49
N GLU A 300 17.41 3.62 -11.46
CA GLU A 300 18.61 4.16 -12.12
C GLU A 300 18.37 5.62 -12.52
N SER A 301 19.38 6.44 -12.32
CA SER A 301 19.36 7.82 -12.78
C SER A 301 19.10 7.82 -14.28
N ALA A 302 18.15 8.62 -14.73
CA ALA A 302 17.81 8.71 -16.13
C ALA A 302 17.44 10.14 -16.50
N ILE A 303 17.87 10.58 -17.67
CA ILE A 303 17.47 11.86 -18.23
C ILE A 303 15.98 11.78 -18.57
N GLN A 304 15.19 12.68 -18.00
CA GLN A 304 13.74 12.81 -18.24
C GLN A 304 13.48 13.98 -19.18
N GLY A 305 12.59 13.77 -20.14
CA GLY A 305 12.18 14.80 -21.11
C GLY A 305 11.57 14.17 -22.35
N PRO A 306 11.09 14.97 -23.29
CA PRO A 306 10.52 14.46 -24.53
C PRO A 306 11.58 13.83 -25.43
N THR A 307 11.38 12.57 -25.82
CA THR A 307 12.22 11.85 -26.81
C THR A 307 11.86 12.17 -28.27
N THR A 308 10.80 12.92 -28.47
CA THR A 308 10.37 13.39 -29.79
C THR A 308 10.04 14.87 -29.68
N VAL A 309 10.68 15.68 -30.53
CA VAL A 309 10.58 17.15 -30.55
C VAL A 309 10.34 17.66 -31.97
N TYR A 310 9.95 18.92 -32.09
CA TYR A 310 9.77 19.59 -33.38
C TYR A 310 10.79 20.73 -33.57
N PRO A 311 11.05 21.13 -34.84
CA PRO A 311 11.95 22.23 -35.12
C PRO A 311 11.53 23.52 -34.39
N TYR A 312 12.53 24.24 -33.87
CA TYR A 312 12.37 25.52 -33.17
C TYR A 312 11.59 25.48 -31.85
N ASP A 313 11.32 24.31 -31.33
CA ASP A 313 10.77 24.15 -29.99
C ASP A 313 11.85 24.27 -28.91
N VAL A 314 11.42 24.64 -27.72
CA VAL A 314 12.26 24.67 -26.52
C VAL A 314 11.71 23.68 -25.51
N HIS A 315 12.55 22.81 -25.00
CA HIS A 315 12.17 21.77 -24.08
C HIS A 315 13.10 21.71 -22.87
N LYS A 316 12.51 21.38 -21.71
CA LYS A 316 13.26 21.16 -20.49
C LYS A 316 13.53 19.67 -20.29
N TYR A 317 14.79 19.36 -19.98
CA TYR A 317 15.24 18.03 -19.60
C TYR A 317 15.79 18.11 -18.19
N TRP A 318 15.62 17.06 -17.41
CA TRP A 318 16.10 17.01 -16.03
C TRP A 318 16.57 15.61 -15.67
N MET A 319 17.53 15.53 -14.76
CA MET A 319 17.94 14.26 -14.17
C MET A 319 17.02 13.87 -13.05
N LYS A 320 16.58 12.62 -13.11
CA LYS A 320 15.89 11.98 -11.99
C LYS A 320 16.95 11.49 -11.01
N ASN A 321 16.79 11.84 -9.74
CA ASN A 321 17.60 11.35 -8.62
C ASN A 321 19.06 11.83 -8.56
N GLN A 322 19.40 12.96 -9.18
CA GLN A 322 20.73 13.56 -9.11
C GLN A 322 20.64 15.08 -8.90
N GLU A 323 21.51 15.62 -8.06
CA GLU A 323 21.49 17.04 -7.70
C GLU A 323 22.55 17.88 -8.41
N LYS A 324 23.58 17.25 -9.00
CA LYS A 324 24.64 17.97 -9.72
C LYS A 324 25.10 17.18 -10.92
N VAL A 325 24.70 17.61 -12.09
CA VAL A 325 25.13 17.01 -13.37
C VAL A 325 25.45 18.11 -14.36
N GLU A 326 26.40 17.83 -15.24
CA GLU A 326 26.69 18.67 -16.40
C GLU A 326 26.02 18.08 -17.63
N PHE A 327 25.15 18.86 -18.26
CA PHE A 327 24.49 18.48 -19.49
C PHE A 327 25.31 18.89 -20.71
N SER A 328 25.34 18.01 -21.71
CA SER A 328 25.97 18.26 -23.00
C SER A 328 25.13 17.70 -24.15
N ILE A 329 25.34 18.22 -25.35
CA ILE A 329 24.66 17.77 -26.57
C ILE A 329 25.73 17.42 -27.60
N ASP A 330 25.55 16.27 -28.27
CA ASP A 330 26.50 15.74 -29.27
C ASP A 330 26.51 16.54 -30.58
N ASP A 331 25.40 17.15 -31.00
CA ASP A 331 25.28 17.89 -32.25
C ASP A 331 24.67 19.30 -32.05
N THR A 332 25.52 20.27 -31.80
CA THR A 332 25.14 21.67 -31.58
C THR A 332 24.56 22.37 -32.81
N ASN A 333 24.60 21.76 -33.99
CA ASN A 333 23.95 22.27 -35.19
C ASN A 333 22.42 21.92 -35.17
N LYS A 334 22.02 20.98 -34.35
CA LYS A 334 20.63 20.53 -34.26
C LYS A 334 19.92 21.09 -33.03
N ALA A 335 20.61 21.18 -31.90
CA ALA A 335 20.07 21.67 -30.66
C ALA A 335 21.17 22.32 -29.80
N ASN A 336 20.79 23.32 -29.00
CA ASN A 336 21.69 24.01 -28.09
C ASN A 336 21.06 24.07 -26.69
N ILE A 337 21.88 23.97 -25.66
CA ILE A 337 21.50 24.26 -24.29
C ILE A 337 21.44 25.78 -24.15
N THR A 338 20.27 26.31 -23.82
CA THR A 338 20.03 27.76 -23.65
C THR A 338 20.10 28.17 -22.20
N ASP A 339 19.78 27.27 -21.28
CA ASP A 339 19.87 27.47 -19.84
C ASP A 339 20.10 26.12 -19.13
N ALA A 340 20.77 26.12 -17.98
CA ALA A 340 21.02 24.92 -17.21
C ALA A 340 21.14 25.23 -15.71
N GLY A 341 20.56 24.35 -14.89
CA GLY A 341 20.71 24.31 -13.43
C GLY A 341 21.49 23.08 -13.00
N ASP A 342 21.50 22.81 -11.71
CA ASP A 342 22.27 21.71 -11.13
C ASP A 342 21.74 20.31 -11.56
N ASP A 343 20.44 20.20 -11.82
CA ASP A 343 19.75 18.95 -12.15
C ASP A 343 18.91 19.02 -13.43
N TRP A 344 18.95 20.12 -14.17
CA TRP A 344 18.16 20.33 -15.38
C TRP A 344 18.86 21.18 -16.44
N CYS A 345 18.43 21.03 -17.69
CA CYS A 345 18.78 21.94 -18.76
C CYS A 345 17.58 22.26 -19.66
N GLU A 346 17.63 23.42 -20.30
CA GLU A 346 16.69 23.83 -21.33
C GLU A 346 17.38 23.77 -22.69
N VAL A 347 16.74 23.09 -23.64
CA VAL A 347 17.30 22.79 -24.95
C VAL A 347 16.42 23.41 -26.04
N GLU A 348 17.01 24.27 -26.85
CA GLU A 348 16.40 24.86 -28.04
C GLU A 348 16.77 24.06 -29.29
N ILE A 349 15.78 23.68 -30.09
CA ILE A 349 15.97 22.94 -31.33
C ILE A 349 16.22 23.94 -32.47
N THR A 350 17.48 24.03 -32.95
CA THR A 350 17.88 25.03 -33.93
C THR A 350 17.75 24.55 -35.39
N CYS A 351 17.54 23.25 -35.59
CA CYS A 351 17.47 22.64 -36.91
C CYS A 351 16.06 22.42 -37.41
N GLY A 352 15.77 22.90 -38.62
CA GLY A 352 14.49 22.68 -39.33
C GLY A 352 14.39 21.32 -40.05
N LYS A 353 15.40 20.44 -39.97
CA LYS A 353 15.43 19.16 -40.68
C LYS A 353 15.23 17.99 -39.74
N LYS A 354 14.66 16.89 -40.28
CA LYS A 354 14.59 15.62 -39.56
C LYS A 354 15.98 15.14 -39.14
N GLY A 355 16.09 14.58 -37.96
CA GLY A 355 17.33 14.02 -37.44
C GLY A 355 17.15 13.63 -35.97
N GLY A 356 18.25 13.34 -35.33
CA GLY A 356 18.34 13.09 -33.91
C GLY A 356 19.59 13.74 -33.34
N PHE A 357 19.60 13.96 -32.07
CA PHE A 357 20.72 14.35 -31.23
C PHE A 357 20.66 13.62 -29.92
N THR A 358 21.79 13.51 -29.22
CA THR A 358 21.87 12.86 -27.91
C THR A 358 22.17 13.93 -26.87
N ILE A 359 21.39 13.92 -25.79
CA ILE A 359 21.67 14.69 -24.58
C ILE A 359 22.40 13.75 -23.63
N SER A 360 23.56 14.17 -23.14
CA SER A 360 24.31 13.44 -22.12
C SER A 360 24.37 14.25 -20.84
N ALA A 361 24.27 13.56 -19.71
CA ALA A 361 24.40 14.11 -18.38
C ALA A 361 25.50 13.37 -17.65
N THR A 362 26.53 14.09 -17.21
CA THR A 362 27.67 13.54 -16.49
C THR A 362 27.80 14.20 -15.12
N GLY A 363 28.11 13.41 -14.10
CA GLY A 363 28.26 13.88 -12.72
C GLY A 363 28.94 12.83 -11.87
N ASP A 364 29.00 13.04 -10.55
CA ASP A 364 29.63 12.10 -9.60
C ASP A 364 28.97 10.72 -9.68
N GLY A 365 29.60 9.82 -10.47
CA GLY A 365 29.15 8.43 -10.64
C GLY A 365 28.01 8.23 -11.64
N VAL A 366 27.67 9.24 -12.43
CA VAL A 366 26.61 9.19 -13.44
C VAL A 366 27.16 9.52 -14.81
N ASP A 367 26.82 8.69 -15.80
CA ASP A 367 27.08 8.90 -17.23
C ASP A 367 25.85 8.38 -18.00
N GLU A 368 24.87 9.25 -18.19
CA GLU A 368 23.59 8.93 -18.78
C GLU A 368 23.39 9.65 -20.11
N SER A 369 22.68 9.02 -21.03
CA SER A 369 22.36 9.60 -22.33
C SER A 369 20.91 9.36 -22.74
N LEU A 370 20.32 10.34 -23.44
CA LEU A 370 18.96 10.29 -23.98
C LEU A 370 18.96 10.67 -25.46
N ASP A 371 18.53 9.75 -26.31
CA ASP A 371 18.37 10.01 -27.74
C ASP A 371 17.04 10.73 -28.01
N VAL A 372 17.16 11.88 -28.69
CA VAL A 372 16.02 12.73 -29.04
C VAL A 372 15.86 12.79 -30.55
N GLN A 373 14.64 12.54 -31.04
CA GLN A 373 14.30 12.55 -32.46
C GLN A 373 13.56 13.82 -32.86
N ILE A 374 14.06 14.52 -33.88
CA ILE A 374 13.40 15.70 -34.47
C ILE A 374 12.46 15.21 -35.57
N LYS A 375 11.16 15.44 -35.42
CA LYS A 375 10.15 15.15 -36.46
C LYS A 375 9.93 16.39 -37.32
N SER A 376 9.67 16.20 -38.61
CA SER A 376 9.19 17.33 -39.43
C SER A 376 7.77 17.70 -39.04
N LEU A 377 7.49 18.98 -39.05
CA LEU A 377 6.12 19.51 -39.05
C LEU A 377 5.30 18.96 -40.23
#